data_65c6ef06047f003178d0d964708a694b
#
_entry.id   65c6ef06047f003178d0d964708a694b
#
_cell.length_a   1.000
_cell.length_b   1.000
_cell.length_c   1.000
_cell.angle_alpha   90.00
_cell.angle_beta   90.00
_cell.angle_gamma   90.00
#
_symmetry.space_group_name_H-M   'P 1'
#
loop_
_entity.id
_entity.type
_entity.pdbx_description
1 polymer ?
#
loop_
_entity_poly.entity_id
_entity_poly.type
_entity_poly.pdbx_seq_one_letter_code
_entity_poly.pdbx_strand_id
1 'polypeptide(L)'
;MLLKNKSLLAGAVIAIFLASCAKETAVDSSDTSGDSYSEFVDSLESTGGKAYAEFMACTAGPDFNAENATKMIAAWQKLITAESLFGVWGYVPAADTNAFGDTLWWELNWNSKEEADAEWNSWAQNEDGQAWAEEFSNVMVCDGEGRNSFDGIYPILPNTYGAVNESGYFYAEFYQCNYTEGSNRENAEAFLPGFTDAVRNSNYDGTGYSYAN
;
A
#
# COMPACT_ATOMS: atom_id res chain seq x y z
N MET A 1 11.47 37.98 11.40
CA MET A 1 11.59 37.10 10.23
C MET A 1 10.38 36.16 10.27
N LEU A 2 9.37 36.42 9.45
CA LEU A 2 8.09 35.71 9.51
C LEU A 2 8.25 34.33 8.89
N LEU A 3 8.08 33.31 9.69
CA LEU A 3 7.83 31.93 9.22
C LEU A 3 6.47 31.91 8.50
N LYS A 4 6.49 31.84 7.19
CA LYS A 4 5.32 31.51 6.39
C LYS A 4 4.91 30.08 6.73
N ASN A 5 3.79 29.93 7.44
CA ASN A 5 3.08 28.67 7.58
C ASN A 5 2.84 28.07 6.19
N LYS A 6 3.60 27.06 5.85
CA LYS A 6 3.19 26.11 4.82
C LYS A 6 2.27 25.12 5.54
N SER A 7 0.99 25.18 5.25
CA SER A 7 0.00 24.23 5.74
C SER A 7 0.46 22.81 5.37
N LEU A 8 0.73 22.00 6.40
CA LEU A 8 0.78 20.56 6.28
C LEU A 8 -0.62 20.09 5.88
N LEU A 9 -0.77 19.71 4.64
CA LEU A 9 -1.98 19.07 4.14
C LEU A 9 -1.87 17.58 4.49
N ALA A 10 -2.46 17.19 5.60
CA ALA A 10 -2.66 15.80 5.95
C ALA A 10 -3.89 15.30 5.19
N GLY A 11 -3.73 14.28 4.39
CA GLY A 11 -4.86 13.56 3.79
C GLY A 11 -5.13 12.31 4.62
N ALA A 12 -6.33 12.19 5.18
CA ALA A 12 -6.76 10.94 5.81
C ALA A 12 -7.38 10.05 4.74
N VAL A 13 -6.95 8.80 4.66
CA VAL A 13 -7.42 7.82 3.68
C VAL A 13 -7.90 6.58 4.42
N ILE A 14 -9.03 6.02 4.02
CA ILE A 14 -9.47 4.70 4.50
C ILE A 14 -8.82 3.67 3.60
N ALA A 15 -8.00 2.80 4.18
CA ALA A 15 -7.42 1.68 3.47
C ALA A 15 -8.29 0.42 3.62
N ILE A 16 -8.52 -0.25 2.52
CA ILE A 16 -9.17 -1.56 2.47
C ILE A 16 -8.05 -2.60 2.43
N PHE A 17 -8.00 -3.45 3.42
CA PHE A 17 -7.03 -4.54 3.47
C PHE A 17 -7.34 -5.55 2.36
N LEU A 18 -6.40 -5.72 1.45
CA LEU A 18 -6.44 -6.73 0.41
C LEU A 18 -5.44 -7.82 0.80
N ALA A 19 -5.97 -8.96 1.22
CA ALA A 19 -5.16 -10.10 1.62
C ALA A 19 -4.06 -10.41 0.59
N SER A 20 -2.87 -10.72 1.07
CA SER A 20 -1.75 -11.15 0.23
C SER A 20 -2.11 -12.39 -0.59
N CYS A 21 -1.45 -12.57 -1.73
CA CYS A 21 -1.65 -13.69 -2.64
C CYS A 21 -1.09 -14.98 -2.04
N ALA A 22 -1.85 -15.68 -1.19
CA ALA A 22 -1.53 -17.03 -0.76
C ALA A 22 -2.27 -18.06 -1.63
N LYS A 23 -1.56 -19.08 -2.03
CA LYS A 23 -2.04 -20.20 -2.84
C LYS A 23 -3.12 -20.97 -2.09
N GLU A 24 -4.35 -20.95 -2.60
CA GLU A 24 -5.48 -21.70 -2.06
C GLU A 24 -5.19 -23.21 -2.02
N THR A 25 -4.90 -23.74 -0.84
CA THR A 25 -5.32 -25.11 -0.50
C THR A 25 -6.69 -24.96 0.12
N ALA A 26 -7.70 -25.59 -0.50
CA ALA A 26 -9.09 -25.50 -0.11
C ALA A 26 -9.26 -25.72 1.40
N VAL A 27 -9.53 -24.66 2.16
CA VAL A 27 -9.92 -24.69 3.56
C VAL A 27 -11.10 -23.75 3.77
N ASP A 28 -12.00 -24.21 4.56
CA ASP A 28 -13.29 -23.68 4.98
C ASP A 28 -13.22 -22.17 5.37
N SER A 29 -14.16 -21.40 4.89
CA SER A 29 -14.22 -19.96 4.87
C SER A 29 -14.53 -19.32 6.24
N SER A 30 -13.59 -19.31 7.17
CA SER A 30 -13.77 -18.58 8.43
C SER A 30 -12.56 -17.87 9.03
N ASP A 31 -11.39 -17.89 8.40
CA ASP A 31 -10.18 -17.32 9.07
C ASP A 31 -9.08 -16.76 8.11
N THR A 32 -9.45 -16.13 7.01
CA THR A 32 -8.48 -15.72 5.98
C THR A 32 -7.78 -14.36 6.20
N SER A 33 -8.21 -13.54 7.14
CA SER A 33 -7.59 -12.23 7.38
C SER A 33 -6.32 -12.28 8.24
N GLY A 34 -6.16 -13.31 9.07
CA GLY A 34 -5.00 -13.46 9.95
C GLY A 34 -3.74 -13.95 9.23
N ASP A 35 -3.90 -14.90 8.32
CA ASP A 35 -2.76 -15.56 7.66
C ASP A 35 -2.04 -14.62 6.68
N SER A 36 -2.78 -13.86 5.90
CA SER A 36 -2.21 -12.93 4.91
C SER A 36 -1.43 -11.76 5.52
N TYR A 37 -1.82 -11.34 6.72
CA TYR A 37 -1.11 -10.27 7.42
C TYR A 37 0.21 -10.78 8.03
N SER A 38 0.25 -11.99 8.55
CA SER A 38 1.48 -12.60 9.02
C SER A 38 2.49 -12.82 7.89
N GLU A 39 2.04 -13.23 6.70
CA GLU A 39 2.90 -13.37 5.52
C GLU A 39 3.52 -12.03 5.08
N PHE A 40 2.76 -10.94 5.12
CA PHE A 40 3.28 -9.60 4.87
C PHE A 40 4.38 -9.22 5.87
N VAL A 41 4.15 -9.47 7.16
CA VAL A 41 5.15 -9.21 8.23
C VAL A 41 6.41 -10.05 8.01
N ASP A 42 6.26 -11.34 7.77
CA ASP A 42 7.38 -12.27 7.56
C ASP A 42 8.20 -11.86 6.32
N SER A 43 7.55 -11.42 5.26
CA SER A 43 8.22 -10.92 4.05
C SER A 43 9.00 -9.65 4.34
N LEU A 44 8.43 -8.69 5.06
CA LEU A 44 9.14 -7.48 5.47
C LEU A 44 10.31 -7.79 6.41
N GLU A 45 10.17 -8.72 7.33
CA GLU A 45 11.28 -9.15 8.20
C GLU A 45 12.43 -9.77 7.39
N SER A 46 12.10 -10.57 6.38
CA SER A 46 13.10 -11.20 5.51
C SER A 46 13.93 -10.19 4.70
N THR A 47 13.33 -9.05 4.35
CA THR A 47 13.99 -7.95 3.63
C THR A 47 14.61 -6.89 4.54
N GLY A 48 14.54 -7.09 5.86
CA GLY A 48 14.99 -6.09 6.84
C GLY A 48 14.10 -4.85 6.88
N GLY A 49 12.81 -5.00 6.61
CA GLY A 49 11.83 -3.93 6.59
C GLY A 49 11.86 -3.08 5.32
N LYS A 50 12.30 -3.65 4.20
CA LYS A 50 12.34 -2.95 2.91
C LYS A 50 11.39 -3.58 1.91
N ALA A 51 10.82 -2.74 1.04
CA ALA A 51 10.00 -3.14 -0.09
C ALA A 51 10.25 -2.21 -1.28
N TYR A 52 9.99 -2.70 -2.49
CA TYR A 52 9.77 -1.83 -3.63
C TYR A 52 8.27 -1.58 -3.73
N ALA A 53 7.85 -0.35 -3.47
CA ALA A 53 6.44 0.03 -3.42
C ALA A 53 6.03 0.79 -4.68
N GLU A 54 4.89 0.46 -5.23
CA GLU A 54 4.28 1.16 -6.35
C GLU A 54 2.88 1.65 -5.98
N PHE A 55 2.57 2.88 -6.36
CA PHE A 55 1.25 3.48 -6.17
C PHE A 55 0.64 3.85 -7.51
N MET A 56 -0.53 3.30 -7.78
CA MET A 56 -1.33 3.66 -8.94
C MET A 56 -2.47 4.58 -8.52
N ALA A 57 -2.62 5.69 -9.26
CA ALA A 57 -3.80 6.53 -9.15
C ALA A 57 -4.98 5.83 -9.83
N CYS A 58 -6.10 5.73 -9.13
CA CYS A 58 -7.31 5.11 -9.63
C CYS A 58 -8.49 6.07 -9.60
N THR A 59 -9.41 5.88 -10.53
CA THR A 59 -10.66 6.65 -10.62
C THR A 59 -11.84 5.72 -10.38
N ALA A 60 -12.72 6.12 -9.47
CA ALA A 60 -13.97 5.42 -9.23
C ALA A 60 -14.89 5.52 -10.46
N GLY A 61 -15.41 4.39 -10.89
CA GLY A 61 -16.44 4.33 -11.92
C GLY A 61 -17.86 4.51 -11.34
N PRO A 62 -18.88 4.55 -12.21
CA PRO A 62 -20.29 4.76 -11.77
C PRO A 62 -20.82 3.64 -10.87
N ASP A 63 -20.26 2.43 -10.94
CA ASP A 63 -20.65 1.28 -10.15
C ASP A 63 -19.75 1.07 -8.91
N PHE A 64 -18.88 2.03 -8.60
CA PHE A 64 -17.98 1.94 -7.45
C PHE A 64 -18.76 1.95 -6.14
N ASN A 65 -18.64 0.87 -5.39
CA ASN A 65 -19.11 0.73 -4.02
C ASN A 65 -18.34 -0.42 -3.35
N ALA A 66 -18.45 -0.56 -2.03
CA ALA A 66 -17.70 -1.55 -1.27
C ALA A 66 -17.91 -3.00 -1.76
N GLU A 67 -19.14 -3.37 -2.12
CA GLU A 67 -19.47 -4.72 -2.59
C GLU A 67 -18.80 -5.01 -3.95
N ASN A 68 -18.91 -4.09 -4.91
CA ASN A 68 -18.34 -4.27 -6.24
C ASN A 68 -16.81 -4.19 -6.22
N ALA A 69 -16.23 -3.30 -5.39
CA ALA A 69 -14.79 -3.25 -5.17
C ALA A 69 -14.27 -4.58 -4.59
N THR A 70 -14.96 -5.16 -3.60
CA THR A 70 -14.60 -6.48 -3.04
C THR A 70 -14.65 -7.58 -4.11
N LYS A 71 -15.68 -7.60 -4.96
CA LYS A 71 -15.78 -8.59 -6.05
C LYS A 71 -14.64 -8.42 -7.07
N MET A 72 -14.35 -7.19 -7.44
CA MET A 72 -13.27 -6.85 -8.37
C MET A 72 -11.92 -7.35 -7.85
N ILE A 73 -11.63 -7.08 -6.59
CA ILE A 73 -10.39 -7.48 -5.92
C ILE A 73 -10.30 -9.01 -5.82
N ALA A 74 -11.36 -9.67 -5.36
CA ALA A 74 -11.39 -11.13 -5.26
C ALA A 74 -11.23 -11.83 -6.61
N ALA A 75 -11.68 -11.22 -7.71
CA ALA A 75 -11.43 -11.71 -9.05
C ALA A 75 -9.96 -11.48 -9.48
N TRP A 76 -9.40 -10.31 -9.19
CA TRP A 76 -8.00 -9.98 -9.47
C TRP A 76 -7.02 -10.90 -8.73
N GLN A 77 -7.26 -11.18 -7.44
CA GLN A 77 -6.42 -12.05 -6.63
C GLN A 77 -6.23 -13.46 -7.24
N LYS A 78 -7.22 -13.96 -7.98
CA LYS A 78 -7.13 -15.25 -8.66
C LYS A 78 -6.20 -15.25 -9.88
N LEU A 79 -5.92 -14.07 -10.41
CA LEU A 79 -5.06 -13.87 -11.59
C LEU A 79 -3.60 -13.62 -11.21
N ILE A 80 -3.36 -13.20 -9.96
CA ILE A 80 -2.02 -12.92 -9.46
C ILE A 80 -1.40 -14.22 -8.93
N THR A 81 -0.25 -14.56 -9.50
CA THR A 81 0.52 -15.75 -9.11
C THR A 81 1.93 -15.41 -8.64
N ALA A 82 2.26 -14.13 -8.61
CA ALA A 82 3.58 -13.63 -8.26
C ALA A 82 3.82 -13.74 -6.75
N GLU A 83 4.72 -14.64 -6.34
CA GLU A 83 5.16 -14.75 -4.94
C GLU A 83 5.95 -13.53 -4.47
N SER A 84 6.46 -12.73 -5.41
CA SER A 84 7.19 -11.48 -5.15
C SER A 84 6.30 -10.30 -4.74
N LEU A 85 5.01 -10.36 -5.04
CA LEU A 85 4.01 -9.40 -4.60
C LEU A 85 3.46 -9.83 -3.24
N PHE A 86 4.00 -9.28 -2.18
CA PHE A 86 3.69 -9.72 -0.82
C PHE A 86 2.74 -8.78 -0.06
N GLY A 87 2.43 -7.60 -0.61
CA GLY A 87 1.48 -6.67 0.02
C GLY A 87 0.72 -5.86 -1.01
N VAL A 88 -0.60 -5.74 -0.80
CA VAL A 88 -1.48 -4.95 -1.65
C VAL A 88 -2.47 -4.18 -0.79
N TRP A 89 -2.59 -2.88 -1.06
CA TRP A 89 -3.44 -2.00 -0.31
C TRP A 89 -4.29 -1.14 -1.24
N GLY A 90 -5.56 -0.96 -0.90
CA GLY A 90 -6.45 -0.03 -1.57
C GLY A 90 -6.82 1.12 -0.63
N TYR A 91 -6.73 2.35 -1.11
CA TYR A 91 -7.03 3.54 -0.31
C TYR A 91 -8.16 4.33 -0.95
N VAL A 92 -9.14 4.69 -0.13
CA VAL A 92 -10.23 5.58 -0.51
C VAL A 92 -10.19 6.83 0.37
N PRO A 93 -10.51 8.01 -0.17
CA PRO A 93 -10.55 9.24 0.62
C PRO A 93 -11.49 9.11 1.82
N ALA A 94 -10.98 9.44 3.01
CA ALA A 94 -11.75 9.37 4.26
C ALA A 94 -12.36 10.72 4.67
N ALA A 95 -11.92 11.82 4.06
CA ALA A 95 -12.38 13.16 4.39
C ALA A 95 -12.44 14.07 3.17
N ASP A 96 -13.40 15.00 3.16
CA ASP A 96 -13.59 15.99 2.09
C ASP A 96 -12.39 16.95 1.93
N THR A 97 -11.52 17.03 2.94
CA THR A 97 -10.32 17.87 2.93
C THR A 97 -9.06 17.12 2.51
N ASN A 98 -9.20 15.96 1.91
CA ASN A 98 -8.10 15.16 1.41
C ASN A 98 -7.30 15.93 0.35
N ALA A 99 -5.97 15.98 0.51
CA ALA A 99 -5.07 16.65 -0.44
C ALA A 99 -5.03 15.98 -1.82
N PHE A 100 -5.42 14.72 -1.91
CA PHE A 100 -5.45 13.93 -3.15
C PHE A 100 -6.82 13.97 -3.85
N GLY A 101 -7.77 14.77 -3.35
CA GLY A 101 -9.12 14.88 -3.91
C GLY A 101 -9.88 13.55 -3.86
N ASP A 102 -10.56 13.21 -4.94
CA ASP A 102 -11.35 11.97 -5.06
C ASP A 102 -10.52 10.79 -5.62
N THR A 103 -9.20 10.94 -5.73
CA THR A 103 -8.32 9.90 -6.25
C THR A 103 -8.28 8.73 -5.28
N LEU A 104 -8.55 7.55 -5.79
CA LEU A 104 -8.28 6.30 -5.10
C LEU A 104 -6.82 5.91 -5.37
N TRP A 105 -6.23 5.17 -4.45
CA TRP A 105 -4.87 4.69 -4.63
C TRP A 105 -4.83 3.18 -4.45
N TRP A 106 -4.04 2.53 -5.31
CA TRP A 106 -3.71 1.12 -5.20
C TRP A 106 -2.21 0.98 -5.01
N GLU A 107 -1.80 0.46 -3.88
CA GLU A 107 -0.41 0.21 -3.52
C GLU A 107 -0.07 -1.26 -3.71
N LEU A 108 1.08 -1.51 -4.32
CA LEU A 108 1.67 -2.82 -4.51
C LEU A 108 3.05 -2.83 -3.85
N ASN A 109 3.33 -3.85 -3.04
CA ASN A 109 4.62 -4.03 -2.37
C ASN A 109 5.31 -5.29 -2.88
N TRP A 110 6.47 -5.10 -3.48
CA TRP A 110 7.27 -6.14 -4.11
C TRP A 110 8.58 -6.36 -3.36
N ASN A 111 9.16 -7.56 -3.48
CA ASN A 111 10.48 -7.84 -2.96
C ASN A 111 11.59 -7.00 -3.63
N SER A 112 11.43 -6.71 -4.93
CA SER A 112 12.39 -5.91 -5.69
C SER A 112 11.74 -5.25 -6.91
N LYS A 113 12.41 -4.24 -7.45
CA LYS A 113 12.02 -3.59 -8.70
C LYS A 113 12.09 -4.56 -9.89
N GLU A 114 13.09 -5.41 -9.94
CA GLU A 114 13.31 -6.37 -11.02
C GLU A 114 12.15 -7.36 -11.10
N GLU A 115 11.66 -7.82 -9.97
CA GLU A 115 10.50 -8.72 -9.90
C GLU A 115 9.20 -7.99 -10.27
N ALA A 116 9.02 -6.76 -9.80
CA ALA A 116 7.89 -5.94 -10.20
C ALA A 116 7.86 -5.72 -11.74
N ASP A 117 8.99 -5.35 -12.32
CA ASP A 117 9.11 -5.14 -13.77
C ASP A 117 8.79 -6.43 -14.55
N ALA A 118 9.22 -7.59 -14.07
CA ALA A 118 8.94 -8.89 -14.70
C ALA A 118 7.43 -9.21 -14.65
N GLU A 119 6.78 -8.97 -13.50
CA GLU A 119 5.36 -9.20 -13.34
C GLU A 119 4.50 -8.23 -14.17
N TRP A 120 4.88 -6.96 -14.25
CA TRP A 120 4.20 -6.01 -15.14
C TRP A 120 4.30 -6.40 -16.60
N ASN A 121 5.47 -6.93 -17.05
CA ASN A 121 5.62 -7.45 -18.39
C ASN A 121 4.75 -8.70 -18.65
N SER A 122 4.61 -9.56 -17.66
CA SER A 122 3.71 -10.72 -17.69
C SER A 122 2.24 -10.28 -17.74
N TRP A 123 1.85 -9.35 -16.87
CA TRP A 123 0.50 -8.80 -16.80
C TRP A 123 0.05 -8.16 -18.12
N ALA A 124 0.93 -7.42 -18.78
CA ALA A 124 0.64 -6.78 -20.06
C ALA A 124 0.26 -7.79 -21.18
N GLN A 125 0.64 -9.06 -21.02
CA GLN A 125 0.35 -10.14 -21.96
C GLN A 125 -0.74 -11.11 -21.46
N ASN A 126 -1.29 -10.85 -20.27
CA ASN A 126 -2.28 -11.71 -19.64
C ASN A 126 -3.68 -11.38 -20.18
N GLU A 127 -4.22 -12.26 -21.04
CA GLU A 127 -5.55 -12.09 -21.63
C GLU A 127 -6.67 -12.10 -20.57
N ASP A 128 -6.54 -12.92 -19.52
CA ASP A 128 -7.50 -12.96 -18.42
C ASP A 128 -7.44 -11.67 -17.59
N GLY A 129 -6.24 -11.08 -17.43
CA GLY A 129 -6.04 -9.77 -16.79
C GLY A 129 -6.70 -8.63 -17.58
N GLN A 130 -6.60 -8.67 -18.91
CA GLN A 130 -7.28 -7.70 -19.78
C GLN A 130 -8.80 -7.86 -19.71
N ALA A 131 -9.31 -9.09 -19.72
CA ALA A 131 -10.74 -9.37 -19.58
C ALA A 131 -11.27 -8.90 -18.20
N TRP A 132 -10.51 -9.10 -17.13
CA TRP A 132 -10.82 -8.57 -15.80
C TRP A 132 -10.89 -7.05 -15.81
N ALA A 133 -9.92 -6.36 -16.41
CA ALA A 133 -9.89 -4.91 -16.49
C ALA A 133 -11.09 -4.34 -17.25
N GLU A 134 -11.53 -5.01 -18.33
CA GLU A 134 -12.72 -4.65 -19.07
C GLU A 134 -14.00 -4.89 -18.26
N GLU A 135 -14.14 -6.06 -17.62
CA GLU A 135 -15.29 -6.42 -16.79
C GLU A 135 -15.53 -5.40 -15.65
N PHE A 136 -14.47 -4.97 -14.99
CA PHE A 136 -14.56 -4.07 -13.84
C PHE A 136 -14.31 -2.59 -14.16
N SER A 137 -14.27 -2.20 -15.44
CA SER A 137 -14.02 -0.82 -15.87
C SER A 137 -15.02 0.21 -15.33
N ASN A 138 -16.26 -0.20 -15.06
CA ASN A 138 -17.28 0.64 -14.43
C ASN A 138 -17.15 0.69 -12.89
N VAL A 139 -16.35 -0.17 -12.30
CA VAL A 139 -16.09 -0.13 -10.86
C VAL A 139 -14.91 0.79 -10.57
N MET A 140 -13.75 0.52 -11.15
CA MET A 140 -12.54 1.32 -10.93
C MET A 140 -11.57 1.13 -12.09
N VAL A 141 -10.89 2.20 -12.47
CA VAL A 141 -9.81 2.18 -13.46
C VAL A 141 -8.55 2.78 -12.83
N CYS A 142 -7.44 2.07 -12.91
CA CYS A 142 -6.15 2.52 -12.39
C CYS A 142 -5.16 2.83 -13.52
N ASP A 143 -4.36 3.86 -13.35
CA ASP A 143 -3.27 4.22 -14.24
C ASP A 143 -2.00 3.41 -13.91
N GLY A 144 -1.90 2.23 -14.49
CA GLY A 144 -0.74 1.36 -14.30
C GLY A 144 0.53 1.87 -14.98
N GLU A 145 0.41 2.66 -16.06
CA GLU A 145 1.58 3.26 -16.74
C GLU A 145 2.12 4.46 -15.98
N GLY A 146 1.23 5.28 -15.40
CA GLY A 146 1.59 6.46 -14.61
C GLY A 146 1.86 6.15 -13.13
N ARG A 147 2.09 4.89 -12.75
CA ARG A 147 2.37 4.51 -11.36
C ARG A 147 3.63 5.16 -10.83
N ASN A 148 3.59 5.56 -9.58
CA ASN A 148 4.74 6.12 -8.86
C ASN A 148 5.43 5.00 -8.07
N SER A 149 6.75 4.94 -8.14
CA SER A 149 7.56 3.91 -7.51
C SER A 149 8.47 4.49 -6.44
N PHE A 150 8.64 3.73 -5.35
CA PHE A 150 9.38 4.15 -4.18
C PHE A 150 10.17 2.99 -3.58
N ASP A 151 11.32 3.30 -2.98
CA ASP A 151 11.96 2.40 -2.03
C ASP A 151 11.27 2.55 -0.67
N GLY A 152 10.40 1.61 -0.34
CA GLY A 152 9.68 1.58 0.92
C GLY A 152 10.56 1.10 2.07
N ILE A 153 10.49 1.77 3.20
CA ILE A 153 11.17 1.38 4.44
C ILE A 153 10.12 1.35 5.55
N TYR A 154 10.05 0.24 6.26
CA TYR A 154 9.10 -0.02 7.34
C TYR A 154 9.86 -0.14 8.68
N PRO A 155 10.25 0.97 9.28
CA PRO A 155 11.05 0.98 10.51
C PRO A 155 10.30 0.43 11.72
N ILE A 156 8.97 0.46 11.70
CA ILE A 156 8.09 -0.18 12.66
C ILE A 156 7.27 -1.19 11.90
N LEU A 157 7.56 -2.47 12.13
CA LEU A 157 6.89 -3.55 11.44
C LEU A 157 5.43 -3.68 11.87
N PRO A 158 4.58 -4.17 10.98
CA PRO A 158 3.15 -4.22 11.21
C PRO A 158 2.67 -4.94 12.48
N ASN A 159 3.37 -5.94 12.97
CA ASN A 159 3.02 -6.58 14.24
C ASN A 159 3.06 -5.63 15.46
N THR A 160 3.68 -4.46 15.32
CA THR A 160 3.66 -3.39 16.32
C THR A 160 2.57 -2.36 16.07
N TYR A 161 1.85 -2.48 14.94
CA TYR A 161 0.78 -1.57 14.55
C TYR A 161 -0.56 -1.81 15.25
N GLY A 162 -0.64 -2.62 16.23
CA GLY A 162 -1.92 -3.07 16.73
C GLY A 162 -2.65 -3.98 15.72
N ALA A 163 -3.58 -4.76 16.16
CA ALA A 163 -4.33 -5.66 15.28
C ALA A 163 -5.12 -4.84 14.25
N VAL A 164 -4.93 -5.11 12.98
CA VAL A 164 -5.92 -4.76 11.96
C VAL A 164 -7.24 -5.34 12.45
N ASN A 165 -8.27 -4.54 12.56
CA ASN A 165 -9.53 -5.00 13.10
C ASN A 165 -10.12 -6.11 12.20
N GLU A 166 -11.06 -6.89 12.71
CA GLU A 166 -11.67 -8.00 11.98
C GLU A 166 -12.33 -7.59 10.64
N SER A 167 -12.58 -6.29 10.44
CA SER A 167 -13.11 -5.77 9.18
C SER A 167 -12.06 -5.62 8.08
N GLY A 168 -10.77 -5.72 8.40
CA GLY A 168 -9.68 -5.47 7.48
C GLY A 168 -9.51 -3.98 7.08
N TYR A 169 -10.19 -3.06 7.78
CA TYR A 169 -10.08 -1.62 7.52
C TYR A 169 -9.16 -0.96 8.54
N PHE A 170 -8.39 0.01 8.08
CA PHE A 170 -7.58 0.89 8.92
C PHE A 170 -7.53 2.30 8.34
N TYR A 171 -7.10 3.26 9.15
CA TYR A 171 -6.84 4.62 8.69
C TYR A 171 -5.35 4.77 8.39
N ALA A 172 -5.05 5.37 7.24
CA ALA A 172 -3.70 5.77 6.86
C ALA A 172 -3.64 7.28 6.63
N GLU A 173 -2.57 7.90 7.06
CA GLU A 173 -2.27 9.30 6.79
C GLU A 173 -0.98 9.38 5.98
N PHE A 174 -1.05 10.01 4.82
CA PHE A 174 0.11 10.22 3.95
C PHE A 174 0.58 11.66 4.03
N TYR A 175 1.86 11.83 4.20
CA TYR A 175 2.51 13.13 4.23
C TYR A 175 3.55 13.22 3.13
N GLN A 176 3.39 14.18 2.22
CA GLN A 176 4.45 14.53 1.28
C GLN A 176 5.46 15.44 1.96
N CYS A 177 6.70 14.99 2.06
CA CYS A 177 7.80 15.73 2.64
C CYS A 177 8.76 16.23 1.57
N ASN A 178 9.37 17.37 1.83
CA ASN A 178 10.47 17.88 1.00
C ASN A 178 11.72 17.98 1.86
N TYR A 179 12.87 17.72 1.28
CA TYR A 179 14.13 17.98 1.94
C TYR A 179 14.28 19.46 2.27
N THR A 180 14.83 19.77 3.43
CA THR A 180 15.20 21.13 3.79
C THR A 180 16.42 21.58 2.95
N GLU A 181 16.66 22.88 2.89
CA GLU A 181 17.83 23.41 2.19
C GLU A 181 19.12 22.76 2.70
N GLY A 182 19.92 22.22 1.79
CA GLY A 182 21.18 21.55 2.10
C GLY A 182 21.02 20.07 2.50
N SER A 183 19.80 19.52 2.52
CA SER A 183 19.53 18.11 2.79
C SER A 183 19.14 17.37 1.51
N ASN A 184 19.36 16.07 1.51
CA ASN A 184 19.07 15.18 0.39
C ASN A 184 18.67 13.78 0.90
N ARG A 185 18.46 12.85 -0.02
CA ARG A 185 18.13 11.44 0.29
C ARG A 185 19.16 10.79 1.24
N GLU A 186 20.45 10.99 1.01
CA GLU A 186 21.49 10.38 1.83
C GLU A 186 21.41 10.85 3.30
N ASN A 187 21.12 12.14 3.52
CA ASN A 187 20.91 12.66 4.88
C ASN A 187 19.68 12.06 5.55
N ALA A 188 18.58 11.85 4.80
CA ALA A 188 17.38 11.22 5.32
C ALA A 188 17.66 9.74 5.69
N GLU A 189 18.31 8.99 4.81
CA GLU A 189 18.69 7.59 5.07
C GLU A 189 19.62 7.46 6.28
N ALA A 190 20.55 8.38 6.47
CA ALA A 190 21.42 8.42 7.65
C ALA A 190 20.66 8.75 8.96
N PHE A 191 19.57 9.51 8.85
CA PHE A 191 18.74 9.89 9.99
C PHE A 191 17.79 8.76 10.44
N LEU A 192 17.27 7.95 9.51
CA LEU A 192 16.23 6.97 9.74
C LEU A 192 16.53 5.96 10.87
N PRO A 193 17.73 5.38 11.00
CA PRO A 193 18.02 4.43 12.10
C PRO A 193 17.80 5.05 13.48
N GLY A 194 18.34 6.27 13.71
CA GLY A 194 18.18 6.98 14.97
C GLY A 194 16.73 7.36 15.25
N PHE A 195 15.99 7.75 14.23
CA PHE A 195 14.56 8.03 14.35
C PHE A 195 13.76 6.75 14.69
N THR A 196 14.05 5.64 14.01
CA THR A 196 13.44 4.33 14.27
C THR A 196 13.67 3.90 15.71
N ASP A 197 14.90 4.01 16.22
CA ASP A 197 15.23 3.67 17.59
C ASP A 197 14.50 4.60 18.59
N ALA A 198 14.40 5.88 18.28
CA ALA A 198 13.66 6.82 19.11
C ALA A 198 12.16 6.49 19.18
N VAL A 199 11.55 6.13 18.06
CA VAL A 199 10.13 5.72 18.01
C VAL A 199 9.92 4.41 18.77
N ARG A 200 10.75 3.40 18.57
CA ARG A 200 10.65 2.11 19.26
C ARG A 200 10.83 2.23 20.79
N ASN A 201 11.65 3.16 21.23
CA ASN A 201 11.90 3.41 22.64
C ASN A 201 10.92 4.42 23.29
N SER A 202 10.14 5.10 22.48
CA SER A 202 9.10 5.99 22.95
C SER A 202 7.88 5.22 23.35
N ASN A 203 7.28 5.00 24.30
CA ASN A 203 5.99 4.31 24.55
C ASN A 203 4.89 4.69 23.53
N TYR A 204 5.28 4.77 22.26
CA TYR A 204 4.40 5.07 21.15
C TYR A 204 3.50 3.85 20.94
N ASP A 205 2.24 3.99 21.31
CA ASP A 205 1.19 2.97 21.19
C ASP A 205 0.41 3.12 19.87
N GLY A 206 0.90 4.00 19.04
CA GLY A 206 0.27 4.29 17.77
C GLY A 206 0.55 3.21 16.74
N THR A 207 -0.17 3.34 15.72
CA THR A 207 -0.11 2.68 14.45
C THR A 207 1.32 2.71 13.87
N GLY A 208 1.58 1.93 12.94
CA GLY A 208 2.88 1.85 12.34
C GLY A 208 3.30 3.05 11.53
N TYR A 209 4.55 3.01 11.18
CA TYR A 209 5.21 4.06 10.43
C TYR A 209 5.98 3.43 9.28
N SER A 210 5.68 3.86 8.07
CA SER A 210 6.47 3.55 6.88
C SER A 210 6.96 4.84 6.22
N TYR A 211 8.04 4.71 5.49
CA TYR A 211 8.67 5.80 4.76
C TYR A 211 8.93 5.33 3.33
N ALA A 212 8.54 6.12 2.36
CA ALA A 212 8.77 5.86 0.95
C ALA A 212 9.64 6.97 0.35
N ASN A 213 10.66 6.60 -0.44
CA ASN A 213 11.67 7.49 -0.97
C ASN A 213 11.94 7.26 -2.45
#